data_4f568ba3e14fb1ced57c6ddbb440d892
#
_entry.id   4f568ba3e14fb1ced57c6ddbb440d892
#
_cell.length_a   1.000
_cell.length_b   1.000
_cell.length_c   1.000
_cell.angle_alpha   90.00
_cell.angle_beta   90.00
_cell.angle_gamma   90.00
#
_symmetry.space_group_name_H-M   'P 1'
#
loop_
_entity.id
_entity.type
_entity.pdbx_description
1 polymer ?
#
loop_
_entity_poly.entity_id
_entity_poly.type
_entity_poly.pdbx_seq_one_letter_code
_entity_poly.pdbx_strand_id
1 'polypeptide(L)'
;MSQNDEDLEEKKLLGSGGYAIAKLTENEEMKANLGVPHLFLANVGRLAEDRFLRYYCNKCGKEYNGRPLLIYEVPNEEIAENVILVEKGEYKCRNCNNTIAQYRKFSK
;
A
#
# COMPACT_ATOMS: atom_id res chain seq x y z
N MET A 1 -7.68 1.48 27.92
CA MET A 1 -7.60 1.38 27.14
C MET A 1 -7.11 1.63 26.51
N SER A 2 -6.98 1.58 26.26
CA SER A 2 -6.53 1.66 25.49
C SER A 2 -6.58 1.78 24.68
N GLN A 3 -6.44 2.06 24.25
CA GLN A 3 -6.52 2.00 23.38
C GLN A 3 -6.27 2.02 22.43
N ASN A 4 -5.72 2.23 22.42
CA ASN A 4 -5.45 2.04 21.31
C ASN A 4 -6.14 1.24 20.62
N ASP A 5 -6.99 1.23 20.75
CA ASP A 5 -7.80 0.37 20.24
C ASP A 5 -8.45 0.78 19.05
N GLU A 6 -7.67 1.12 18.07
CA GLU A 6 -8.24 1.37 16.79
C GLU A 6 -8.69 0.05 16.25
N ASP A 7 -9.96 -0.07 15.96
CA ASP A 7 -10.50 -1.27 15.36
C ASP A 7 -9.96 -1.38 13.93
N LEU A 8 -9.42 -2.52 13.63
CA LEU A 8 -8.95 -2.82 12.28
C LEU A 8 -10.10 -3.41 11.48
N GLU A 9 -10.37 -2.85 10.32
CA GLU A 9 -11.42 -3.34 9.44
C GLU A 9 -10.84 -3.73 8.08
N GLU A 10 -11.45 -4.72 7.45
CA GLU A 10 -11.03 -5.14 6.11
C GLU A 10 -11.42 -4.09 5.09
N LYS A 11 -10.45 -3.61 4.33
CA LYS A 11 -10.67 -2.60 3.31
C LYS A 11 -10.02 -3.02 2.01
N LYS A 12 -10.63 -2.61 0.91
CA LYS A 12 -10.12 -2.91 -0.42
C LYS A 12 -9.29 -1.73 -0.89
N LEU A 13 -8.03 -2.00 -1.19
CA LEU A 13 -7.09 -1.00 -1.65
C LEU A 13 -6.86 -1.20 -3.14
N LEU A 14 -7.30 -0.26 -3.94
CA LEU A 14 -7.23 -0.36 -5.40
C LEU A 14 -5.86 0.09 -5.92
N GLY A 15 -5.33 -0.65 -6.86
CA GLY A 15 -4.09 -0.30 -7.52
C GLY A 15 -4.23 -0.42 -9.03
N SER A 16 -3.18 -0.06 -9.75
CA SER A 16 -3.21 -0.07 -11.22
C SER A 16 -3.23 -1.48 -11.80
N GLY A 17 -2.69 -2.44 -11.08
CA GLY A 17 -2.61 -3.82 -11.58
C GLY A 17 -3.41 -4.83 -10.78
N GLY A 18 -4.31 -4.36 -9.91
CA GLY A 18 -5.13 -5.25 -9.11
C GLY A 18 -5.62 -4.54 -7.86
N TYR A 19 -5.83 -5.34 -6.80
CA TYR A 19 -6.23 -4.76 -5.52
C TYR A 19 -5.70 -5.65 -4.40
N ALA A 20 -5.73 -5.12 -3.20
CA ALA A 20 -5.38 -5.88 -2.00
C ALA A 20 -6.48 -5.67 -0.96
N ILE A 21 -6.72 -6.71 -0.16
CA ILE A 21 -7.62 -6.62 0.98
C ILE A 21 -6.74 -6.63 2.21
N ALA A 22 -6.81 -5.57 2.98
CA ALA A 22 -5.98 -5.42 4.17
C ALA A 22 -6.79 -4.86 5.32
N LYS A 23 -6.31 -5.07 6.53
CA LYS A 23 -6.93 -4.51 7.71
C LYS A 23 -6.33 -3.15 7.99
N LEU A 24 -7.16 -2.14 8.03
CA LEU A 24 -6.74 -0.76 8.24
C LEU A 24 -7.52 -0.14 9.38
N THR A 25 -6.90 0.81 10.06
CA THR A 25 -7.62 1.69 10.97
C THR A 25 -8.39 2.71 10.13
N GLU A 26 -9.37 3.36 10.73
CA GLU A 26 -10.12 4.40 10.05
C GLU A 26 -9.20 5.51 9.53
N ASN A 27 -8.22 5.89 10.34
CA ASN A 27 -7.28 6.94 9.97
C ASN A 27 -6.43 6.53 8.77
N GLU A 28 -5.98 5.28 8.75
CA GLU A 28 -5.20 4.75 7.62
C GLU A 28 -6.04 4.71 6.35
N GLU A 29 -7.29 4.31 6.47
CA GLU A 29 -8.20 4.27 5.32
C GLU A 29 -8.38 5.65 4.71
N MET A 30 -8.56 6.67 5.55
CA MET A 30 -8.71 8.03 5.08
C MET A 30 -7.48 8.49 4.31
N LYS A 31 -6.29 8.17 4.82
CA LYS A 31 -5.04 8.53 4.15
C LYS A 31 -4.90 7.80 2.81
N ALA A 32 -5.26 6.53 2.76
CA ALA A 32 -5.17 5.74 1.54
C ALA A 32 -6.09 6.29 0.45
N ASN A 33 -7.27 6.79 0.85
CA ASN A 33 -8.25 7.30 -0.10
C ASN A 33 -7.93 8.68 -0.65
N LEU A 34 -6.89 9.33 -0.13
CA LEU A 34 -6.52 10.65 -0.62
C LEU A 34 -5.61 10.58 -1.85
N GLY A 35 -5.12 9.42 -2.18
CA GLY A 35 -4.20 9.25 -3.31
C GLY A 35 -4.92 8.85 -4.58
N VAL A 36 -4.15 8.66 -5.64
CA VAL A 36 -4.68 8.13 -6.89
C VAL A 36 -4.76 6.60 -6.80
N PRO A 37 -5.65 5.95 -7.57
CA PRO A 37 -5.88 4.51 -7.43
C PRO A 37 -4.64 3.63 -7.56
N HIS A 38 -3.69 4.01 -8.39
CA HIS A 38 -2.50 3.19 -8.57
C HIS A 38 -1.41 3.48 -7.53
N LEU A 39 -1.70 4.37 -6.60
CA LEU A 39 -0.79 4.69 -5.51
C LEU A 39 -1.48 4.47 -4.17
N PHE A 40 -2.10 3.32 -4.01
CA PHE A 40 -2.76 3.05 -2.75
C PHE A 40 -1.71 3.09 -1.64
N LEU A 41 -2.14 3.48 -0.46
CA LEU A 41 -1.25 3.65 0.69
C LEU A 41 -0.21 4.77 0.50
N ALA A 42 -0.44 5.68 -0.46
CA ALA A 42 0.52 6.76 -0.73
C ALA A 42 0.86 7.56 0.53
N ASN A 43 -0.11 7.80 1.37
CA ASN A 43 0.10 8.57 2.60
C ASN A 43 0.26 7.69 3.84
N VAL A 44 0.07 6.40 3.70
CA VAL A 44 0.22 5.45 4.80
C VAL A 44 1.60 4.81 4.76
N GLY A 45 2.10 4.57 3.55
CA GLY A 45 3.39 3.95 3.35
C GLY A 45 3.29 2.44 3.41
N ARG A 46 4.32 1.84 3.96
CA ARG A 46 4.45 0.39 4.02
C ARG A 46 3.63 -0.18 5.19
N LEU A 47 2.76 -1.14 4.87
CA LEU A 47 1.99 -1.83 5.89
C LEU A 47 2.70 -3.12 6.30
N ALA A 48 2.52 -3.52 7.54
CA ALA A 48 3.04 -4.79 8.03
C ALA A 48 2.39 -5.94 7.26
N GLU A 49 3.16 -6.99 7.06
CA GLU A 49 2.70 -8.15 6.28
C GLU A 49 1.43 -8.78 6.84
N ASP A 50 1.31 -8.85 8.16
CA ASP A 50 0.16 -9.49 8.80
C ASP A 50 -1.13 -8.67 8.68
N ARG A 51 -1.06 -7.46 8.16
CA ARG A 51 -2.25 -6.66 7.88
C ARG A 51 -2.96 -7.13 6.61
N PHE A 52 -2.23 -7.76 5.67
CA PHE A 52 -2.79 -8.20 4.41
C PHE A 52 -3.47 -9.55 4.53
N LEU A 53 -4.68 -9.65 3.95
CA LEU A 53 -5.44 -10.90 3.93
C LEU A 53 -5.30 -11.61 2.60
N ARG A 54 -5.40 -10.87 1.50
CA ARG A 54 -5.29 -11.41 0.16
C ARG A 54 -5.12 -10.28 -0.84
N TYR A 55 -4.77 -10.64 -2.06
CA TYR A 55 -4.67 -9.65 -3.13
C TYR A 55 -5.11 -10.28 -4.46
N TYR A 56 -5.50 -9.42 -5.40
CA TYR A 56 -5.94 -9.85 -6.72
C TYR A 56 -4.98 -9.27 -7.76
N CYS A 57 -4.57 -10.10 -8.73
CA CYS A 57 -3.71 -9.68 -9.83
C CYS A 57 -4.51 -9.65 -11.11
N ASN A 58 -4.57 -8.49 -11.76
CA ASN A 58 -5.29 -8.34 -13.03
C ASN A 58 -4.70 -9.21 -14.12
N LYS A 59 -3.40 -9.40 -14.11
CA LYS A 59 -2.73 -10.18 -15.14
C LYS A 59 -3.00 -11.67 -15.00
N CYS A 60 -2.96 -12.18 -13.77
CA CYS A 60 -3.27 -13.58 -13.51
C CYS A 60 -4.77 -13.85 -13.56
N GLY A 61 -5.56 -12.83 -13.26
CA GLY A 61 -7.01 -12.96 -13.22
C GLY A 61 -7.51 -13.75 -12.03
N LYS A 62 -6.76 -13.78 -10.94
CA LYS A 62 -7.20 -14.49 -9.75
C LYS A 62 -6.62 -13.90 -8.47
N GLU A 63 -7.20 -14.31 -7.36
CA GLU A 63 -6.87 -13.83 -6.04
C GLU A 63 -5.92 -14.79 -5.34
N TYR A 64 -5.00 -14.23 -4.56
CA TYR A 64 -4.03 -15.00 -3.78
C TYR A 64 -4.12 -14.58 -2.32
N ASN A 65 -3.86 -15.52 -1.42
CA ASN A 65 -3.85 -15.23 0.01
C ASN A 65 -2.55 -14.53 0.42
N GLY A 66 -2.65 -13.65 1.40
CA GLY A 66 -1.49 -12.99 1.97
C GLY A 66 -1.13 -11.70 1.29
N ARG A 67 0.08 -11.24 1.52
CA ARG A 67 0.57 -9.98 0.99
C ARG A 67 1.24 -10.19 -0.37
N PRO A 68 1.04 -9.26 -1.33
CA PRO A 68 1.85 -9.30 -2.54
C PRO A 68 3.33 -9.05 -2.18
N LEU A 69 4.22 -9.34 -3.08
CA LEU A 69 5.64 -9.13 -2.85
C LEU A 69 5.89 -7.63 -2.76
N LEU A 70 6.58 -7.21 -1.71
CA LEU A 70 6.93 -5.81 -1.52
C LEU A 70 8.38 -5.58 -1.87
N ILE A 71 8.62 -4.63 -2.77
CA ILE A 71 9.95 -4.16 -3.11
C ILE A 71 9.95 -2.67 -2.82
N TYR A 72 10.89 -2.21 -2.01
CA TYR A 72 10.90 -0.79 -1.63
C TYR A 72 12.33 -0.28 -1.50
N GLU A 73 12.46 1.05 -1.54
CA GLU A 73 13.73 1.71 -1.31
C GLU A 73 13.50 3.02 -0.56
N VAL A 74 14.57 3.53 0.04
CA VAL A 74 14.53 4.75 0.84
C VAL A 74 15.50 5.74 0.20
N PRO A 75 15.06 6.42 -0.87
CA PRO A 75 15.96 7.31 -1.64
C PRO A 75 16.36 8.58 -0.91
N ASN A 76 15.53 9.11 -0.03
CA ASN A 76 15.77 10.38 0.66
C ASN A 76 16.19 11.46 -0.34
N GLU A 77 15.42 11.59 -1.40
CA GLU A 77 15.74 12.48 -2.50
C GLU A 77 14.86 13.73 -2.49
N GLU A 78 15.47 14.89 -2.58
CA GLU A 78 14.72 16.13 -2.66
C GLU A 78 14.18 16.26 -4.08
N ILE A 79 12.86 16.23 -4.24
CA ILE A 79 12.22 16.29 -5.54
C ILE A 79 11.65 17.69 -5.84
N ALA A 80 11.51 18.51 -4.81
CA ALA A 80 11.07 19.89 -4.93
C ALA A 80 11.52 20.61 -3.67
N GLU A 81 11.43 21.94 -3.68
CA GLU A 81 11.83 22.70 -2.52
C GLU A 81 11.08 22.24 -1.28
N ASN A 82 11.83 21.82 -0.29
CA ASN A 82 11.30 21.34 1.00
C ASN A 82 10.42 20.09 0.90
N VAL A 83 10.50 19.36 -0.21
CA VAL A 83 9.76 18.10 -0.35
C VAL A 83 10.76 17.00 -0.66
N ILE A 84 10.83 16.03 0.25
CA ILE A 84 11.75 14.91 0.13
C ILE A 84 10.97 13.62 -0.09
N LEU A 85 11.36 12.85 -1.11
CA LEU A 85 10.81 11.52 -1.30
C LEU A 85 11.56 10.60 -0.35
N VAL A 86 10.91 10.24 0.76
CA VAL A 86 11.53 9.47 1.82
C VAL A 86 11.57 7.99 1.49
N GLU A 87 10.46 7.47 0.98
CA GLU A 87 10.35 6.04 0.71
C GLU A 87 9.42 5.82 -0.49
N LYS A 88 9.73 4.83 -1.30
CA LYS A 88 8.84 4.40 -2.36
C LYS A 88 8.87 2.88 -2.44
N GLY A 89 7.76 2.29 -2.86
CA GLY A 89 7.66 0.85 -2.95
C GLY A 89 6.66 0.41 -3.98
N GLU A 90 6.76 -0.86 -4.36
CA GLU A 90 5.85 -1.49 -5.28
C GLU A 90 5.40 -2.82 -4.69
N TYR A 91 4.11 -3.09 -4.85
CA TYR A 91 3.56 -4.39 -4.50
C TYR A 91 3.37 -5.17 -5.79
N LYS A 92 3.99 -6.34 -5.86
CA LYS A 92 3.98 -7.15 -7.07
C LYS A 92 3.37 -8.50 -6.81
N CYS A 93 2.74 -9.07 -7.84
CA CYS A 93 2.18 -10.41 -7.76
C CYS A 93 3.31 -11.41 -7.57
N ARG A 94 3.18 -12.27 -6.57
CA ARG A 94 4.20 -13.28 -6.28
C ARG A 94 4.29 -14.34 -7.37
N ASN A 95 3.24 -14.48 -8.18
CA ASN A 95 3.20 -15.50 -9.23
C ASN A 95 3.76 -15.00 -10.56
N CYS A 96 3.34 -13.81 -11.01
CA CYS A 96 3.73 -13.32 -12.34
C CYS A 96 4.53 -12.02 -12.31
N ASN A 97 4.79 -11.50 -11.11
CA ASN A 97 5.59 -10.28 -10.93
C ASN A 97 4.95 -9.01 -11.49
N ASN A 98 3.65 -9.06 -11.80
CA ASN A 98 2.92 -7.87 -12.24
C ASN A 98 2.82 -6.87 -11.11
N THR A 99 3.01 -5.59 -11.39
CA THR A 99 2.87 -4.55 -10.36
C THR A 99 1.40 -4.36 -10.03
N ILE A 100 1.03 -4.70 -8.80
CA ILE A 100 -0.34 -4.54 -8.30
C ILE A 100 -0.60 -3.08 -7.97
N ALA A 101 0.34 -2.46 -7.25
CA ALA A 101 0.21 -1.07 -6.81
C ALA A 101 1.56 -0.52 -6.39
N GLN A 102 1.59 0.79 -6.21
CA GLN A 102 2.81 1.49 -5.77
C GLN A 102 2.46 2.44 -4.65
N TYR A 103 3.47 2.86 -3.89
CA TYR A 103 3.27 3.93 -2.93
C TYR A 103 4.50 4.82 -2.89
N ARG A 104 4.28 6.06 -2.46
CA ARG A 104 5.37 7.02 -2.24
C ARG A 104 5.09 7.76 -0.95
N LYS A 105 6.13 7.93 -0.15
CA LYS A 105 6.01 8.63 1.12
C LYS A 105 6.91 9.86 1.06
N PHE A 106 6.33 11.01 1.39
CA PHE A 106 7.04 12.28 1.32
C PHE A 106 7.17 12.91 2.70
N SER A 107 8.24 13.68 2.88
CA SER A 107 8.44 14.48 4.06
C SER A 107 8.57 15.93 3.61
N LYS A 108 8.04 16.82 4.42
CA LYS A 108 8.18 18.24 4.16
C LYS A 108 9.07 18.89 5.19
#